data_41a77784057283448638c3dbe4dba0b7
#
_entry.id   41a77784057283448638c3dbe4dba0b7
#
_cell.length_a   1.000
_cell.length_b   1.000
_cell.length_c   1.000
_cell.angle_alpha   90.00
_cell.angle_beta   90.00
_cell.angle_gamma   90.00
#
_symmetry.space_group_name_H-M   'P 1'
#
loop_
_entity.id
_entity.type
_entity.pdbx_description
1 polymer ?
#
loop_
_entity_poly.entity_id
_entity_poly.type
_entity_poly.pdbx_seq_one_letter_code
_entity_poly.pdbx_strand_id
1 'polypeptide(L)'
;MDLGAKAKHGWERQKNIRALFLFELLCKAAFTMVFYPVCKAAFKLLLKVTGYSYLTLENLPRFVRHPATVVVLIVILLACSLFYLVESVSLIVFYQGYVREEKIGVIQVLFPGISRAAELLRKKKRGRILLFSLLNALLTLSPMLFVFAVQFKVPAYIARTVASRTYGGIAIFLFLIICLLVNFFGVYSLYYCVLSEDDFSTGFKKSSKVVWKYRYRFIFSLLGQNLLLAVFYAVLYVGVLVLVCYIIYCTKSEQVLMAAMLTAYDEVMIYMGIFITVTAQIVNYAALARMFSKYGVMEVAVSFPPNRIEKIQEQIVYEDAVRQMEYAEAEKIQKKLSSRYTRLTAAAVAAVILINGYELADAFRNGSLTDRETLFGTYITAHRGSSGNAPENTLAALSQAIDDMADFAEIDVQETKDGVVILMHDTSLRRTARSRARVGDVTYAQLLDMEVGSWFSPHFAGERIPTLEEALKLCKGKINLNIELKVGKSSAVNEDLIQKVLELIDTYDMEDQCMISCTDQGMLARVRQQNANIKTGYILSFAYGMFYQVDYIDFYSMKSSFVNESTVRTLHSLGKEVHAWTVNSRSETERMKQLGVDNIITDNPVLVREVVYGEHVRMGFFKLLGIIGH
;
A
#
# COMPACT_ATOMS: atom_id res chain seq x y z
N MET A 1 -38.06 -39.25 13.03
CA MET A 1 -36.94 -38.68 12.25
C MET A 1 -35.69 -38.84 13.10
N ASP A 2 -34.83 -39.76 12.68
CA ASP A 2 -33.78 -40.40 13.47
C ASP A 2 -32.67 -39.40 13.88
N LEU A 3 -32.33 -39.34 15.16
CA LEU A 3 -31.24 -38.52 15.71
C LEU A 3 -29.89 -38.86 15.07
N GLY A 4 -29.70 -40.12 14.64
CA GLY A 4 -28.53 -40.56 13.91
C GLY A 4 -28.40 -39.96 12.51
N ALA A 5 -29.49 -39.75 11.80
CA ALA A 5 -29.51 -39.09 10.49
C ALA A 5 -29.19 -37.60 10.60
N LYS A 6 -29.66 -36.90 11.66
CA LYS A 6 -29.34 -35.50 11.93
C LYS A 6 -27.86 -35.29 12.30
N ALA A 7 -27.28 -36.20 13.08
CA ALA A 7 -25.86 -36.14 13.46
C ALA A 7 -24.95 -36.41 12.25
N LYS A 8 -25.30 -37.37 11.38
CA LYS A 8 -24.59 -37.68 10.13
C LYS A 8 -24.64 -36.50 9.15
N HIS A 9 -25.78 -35.82 9.00
CA HIS A 9 -25.96 -34.60 8.21
C HIS A 9 -25.12 -33.43 8.76
N GLY A 10 -25.05 -33.25 10.06
CA GLY A 10 -24.23 -32.23 10.70
C GLY A 10 -22.74 -32.42 10.41
N TRP A 11 -22.25 -33.67 10.46
CA TRP A 11 -20.83 -33.96 10.20
C TRP A 11 -20.45 -33.82 8.73
N GLU A 12 -21.29 -34.23 7.79
CA GLU A 12 -21.03 -34.07 6.35
C GLU A 12 -21.02 -32.61 5.97
N ARG A 13 -21.91 -31.76 6.50
CA ARG A 13 -21.86 -30.29 6.38
C ARG A 13 -20.55 -29.72 6.91
N GLN A 14 -20.05 -30.23 8.03
CA GLN A 14 -18.79 -29.76 8.62
C GLN A 14 -17.55 -30.11 7.74
N LYS A 15 -17.56 -31.28 7.08
CA LYS A 15 -16.49 -31.68 6.14
C LYS A 15 -16.48 -30.79 4.90
N ASN A 16 -17.62 -30.46 4.35
CA ASN A 16 -17.74 -29.58 3.18
C ASN A 16 -17.25 -28.15 3.51
N ILE A 17 -17.55 -27.60 4.69
CA ILE A 17 -17.05 -26.30 5.13
C ILE A 17 -15.52 -26.30 5.25
N ARG A 18 -14.92 -27.39 5.78
CA ARG A 18 -13.46 -27.52 5.85
C ARG A 18 -12.82 -27.57 4.46
N ALA A 19 -13.42 -28.29 3.51
CA ALA A 19 -12.94 -28.35 2.13
C ALA A 19 -12.99 -26.97 1.45
N LEU A 20 -14.04 -26.21 1.70
CA LEU A 20 -14.18 -24.85 1.19
C LEU A 20 -13.13 -23.91 1.77
N PHE A 21 -12.95 -23.95 3.10
CA PHE A 21 -11.95 -23.14 3.77
C PHE A 21 -10.53 -23.45 3.25
N LEU A 22 -10.21 -24.73 3.10
CA LEU A 22 -8.92 -25.18 2.57
C LEU A 22 -8.74 -24.75 1.10
N PHE A 23 -9.80 -24.83 0.27
CA PHE A 23 -9.77 -24.34 -1.11
C PHE A 23 -9.44 -22.84 -1.17
N GLU A 24 -10.14 -22.00 -0.40
CA GLU A 24 -9.89 -20.56 -0.35
C GLU A 24 -8.49 -20.23 0.16
N LEU A 25 -8.03 -20.93 1.20
CA LEU A 25 -6.69 -20.77 1.74
C LEU A 25 -5.62 -21.11 0.68
N LEU A 26 -5.82 -22.20 -0.08
CA LEU A 26 -4.92 -22.58 -1.17
C LEU A 26 -4.93 -21.59 -2.32
N CYS A 27 -6.10 -21.04 -2.68
CA CYS A 27 -6.20 -19.98 -3.69
C CYS A 27 -5.41 -18.74 -3.25
N LYS A 28 -5.59 -18.28 -2.02
CA LYS A 28 -4.85 -17.10 -1.51
C LYS A 28 -3.36 -17.38 -1.36
N ALA A 29 -2.99 -18.60 -0.90
CA ALA A 29 -1.59 -19.01 -0.84
C ALA A 29 -0.95 -19.08 -2.24
N ALA A 30 -1.64 -19.62 -3.24
CA ALA A 30 -1.16 -19.64 -4.61
C ALA A 30 -0.99 -18.22 -5.17
N PHE A 31 -1.93 -17.32 -4.87
CA PHE A 31 -1.82 -15.91 -5.27
C PHE A 31 -0.59 -15.25 -4.64
N THR A 32 -0.39 -15.43 -3.34
CA THR A 32 0.74 -14.81 -2.62
C THR A 32 2.08 -15.44 -2.97
N MET A 33 2.17 -16.76 -2.98
CA MET A 33 3.44 -17.47 -3.11
C MET A 33 3.91 -17.66 -4.55
N VAL A 34 3.01 -17.61 -5.52
CA VAL A 34 3.35 -17.80 -6.94
C VAL A 34 3.18 -16.50 -7.71
N PHE A 35 2.00 -15.92 -7.67
CA PHE A 35 1.68 -14.76 -8.48
C PHE A 35 2.50 -13.52 -8.09
N TYR A 36 2.66 -13.27 -6.80
CA TYR A 36 3.44 -12.13 -6.31
C TYR A 36 4.93 -12.19 -6.67
N PRO A 37 5.68 -13.28 -6.44
CA PRO A 37 7.08 -13.38 -6.88
C PRO A 37 7.23 -13.27 -8.40
N VAL A 38 6.29 -13.84 -9.17
CA VAL A 38 6.28 -13.71 -10.64
C VAL A 38 6.10 -12.25 -11.05
N CYS A 39 5.15 -11.52 -10.44
CA CYS A 39 4.97 -10.09 -10.69
C CYS A 39 6.21 -9.28 -10.31
N LYS A 40 6.84 -9.59 -9.17
CA LYS A 40 8.09 -8.94 -8.73
C LYS A 40 9.24 -9.19 -9.71
N ALA A 41 9.39 -10.42 -10.20
CA ALA A 41 10.40 -10.76 -11.20
C ALA A 41 10.11 -10.06 -12.55
N ALA A 42 8.87 -10.09 -13.01
CA ALA A 42 8.44 -9.38 -14.22
C ALA A 42 8.70 -7.87 -14.13
N PHE A 43 8.45 -7.27 -12.97
CA PHE A 43 8.71 -5.86 -12.73
C PHE A 43 10.22 -5.54 -12.75
N LYS A 44 11.06 -6.37 -12.13
CA LYS A 44 12.53 -6.23 -12.23
C LYS A 44 13.04 -6.34 -13.67
N LEU A 45 12.51 -7.31 -14.41
CA LEU A 45 12.84 -7.46 -15.84
C LEU A 45 12.39 -6.24 -16.64
N LEU A 46 11.19 -5.71 -16.32
CA LEU A 46 10.63 -4.53 -16.97
C LEU A 46 11.51 -3.30 -16.76
N LEU A 47 12.01 -3.06 -15.55
CA LEU A 47 12.97 -1.99 -15.28
C LEU A 47 14.19 -2.12 -16.19
N LYS A 48 14.77 -3.33 -16.28
CA LYS A 48 15.93 -3.59 -17.13
C LYS A 48 15.65 -3.34 -18.63
N VAL A 49 14.49 -3.81 -19.13
CA VAL A 49 14.10 -3.66 -20.55
C VAL A 49 13.80 -2.20 -20.91
N THR A 50 13.26 -1.44 -19.98
CA THR A 50 12.93 -0.01 -20.18
C THR A 50 14.13 0.91 -19.97
N GLY A 51 15.29 0.38 -19.54
CA GLY A 51 16.50 1.16 -19.29
C GLY A 51 16.49 1.96 -17.98
N TYR A 52 15.50 1.70 -17.10
CA TYR A 52 15.44 2.34 -15.79
C TYR A 52 16.11 1.45 -14.74
N SER A 53 17.11 1.99 -14.05
CA SER A 53 17.72 1.33 -12.88
C SER A 53 16.80 1.43 -11.66
N TYR A 54 16.04 2.51 -11.57
CA TYR A 54 15.10 2.81 -10.48
C TYR A 54 13.97 3.72 -10.98
N LEU A 55 12.88 3.78 -10.22
CA LEU A 55 11.74 4.63 -10.47
C LEU A 55 11.64 5.72 -9.41
N THR A 56 11.41 6.96 -9.88
CA THR A 56 11.07 8.13 -9.07
C THR A 56 9.75 8.72 -9.58
N LEU A 57 9.23 9.73 -8.89
CA LEU A 57 8.05 10.46 -9.37
C LEU A 57 8.25 11.11 -10.74
N GLU A 58 9.44 11.54 -11.03
CA GLU A 58 9.77 12.25 -12.27
C GLU A 58 9.77 11.31 -13.47
N ASN A 59 10.33 10.10 -13.31
CA ASN A 59 10.43 9.15 -14.40
C ASN A 59 9.22 8.19 -14.48
N LEU A 60 8.43 8.06 -13.41
CA LEU A 60 7.25 7.18 -13.36
C LEU A 60 6.24 7.42 -14.51
N PRO A 61 5.88 8.68 -14.89
CA PRO A 61 4.96 8.91 -16.01
C PRO A 61 5.50 8.41 -17.35
N ARG A 62 6.82 8.53 -17.58
CA ARG A 62 7.48 8.03 -18.79
C ARG A 62 7.53 6.51 -18.77
N PHE A 63 7.89 5.92 -17.64
CA PHE A 63 7.90 4.47 -17.44
C PHE A 63 6.53 3.84 -17.69
N VAL A 64 5.45 4.39 -17.12
CA VAL A 64 4.08 3.85 -17.29
C VAL A 64 3.62 3.94 -18.76
N ARG A 65 4.06 4.97 -19.50
CA ARG A 65 3.72 5.12 -20.93
C ARG A 65 4.59 4.26 -21.85
N HIS A 66 5.66 3.65 -21.33
CA HIS A 66 6.53 2.82 -22.16
C HIS A 66 5.77 1.57 -22.67
N PRO A 67 5.85 1.21 -23.97
CA PRO A 67 5.08 0.10 -24.55
C PRO A 67 5.24 -1.22 -23.80
N ALA A 68 6.48 -1.58 -23.40
CA ALA A 68 6.74 -2.78 -22.63
C ALA A 68 6.01 -2.79 -21.28
N THR A 69 5.94 -1.64 -20.59
CA THR A 69 5.20 -1.49 -19.33
C THR A 69 3.71 -1.72 -19.53
N VAL A 70 3.14 -1.11 -20.57
CA VAL A 70 1.72 -1.28 -20.91
C VAL A 70 1.39 -2.74 -21.19
N VAL A 71 2.22 -3.44 -21.97
CA VAL A 71 2.03 -4.86 -22.28
C VAL A 71 2.08 -5.71 -20.99
N VAL A 72 3.09 -5.50 -20.14
CA VAL A 72 3.22 -6.28 -18.88
C VAL A 72 2.05 -5.99 -17.94
N LEU A 73 1.60 -4.74 -17.82
CA LEU A 73 0.42 -4.41 -17.03
C LEU A 73 -0.85 -5.09 -17.55
N ILE A 74 -1.07 -5.12 -18.87
CA ILE A 74 -2.20 -5.84 -19.48
C ILE A 74 -2.12 -7.33 -19.16
N VAL A 75 -0.94 -7.95 -19.25
CA VAL A 75 -0.75 -9.37 -18.93
C VAL A 75 -1.06 -9.65 -17.45
N ILE A 76 -0.58 -8.80 -16.54
CA ILE A 76 -0.87 -8.92 -15.10
C ILE A 76 -2.37 -8.79 -14.83
N LEU A 77 -3.04 -7.78 -15.40
CA LEU A 77 -4.48 -7.57 -15.25
C LEU A 77 -5.29 -8.76 -15.80
N LEU A 78 -4.87 -9.31 -16.94
CA LEU A 78 -5.48 -10.50 -17.52
C LEU A 78 -5.30 -11.73 -16.61
N ALA A 79 -4.11 -11.93 -16.04
CA ALA A 79 -3.84 -13.01 -15.11
C ALA A 79 -4.68 -12.89 -13.82
N CYS A 80 -4.82 -11.69 -13.26
CA CYS A 80 -5.72 -11.43 -12.13
C CYS A 80 -7.18 -11.75 -12.48
N SER A 81 -7.63 -11.36 -13.67
CA SER A 81 -8.98 -11.64 -14.17
C SER A 81 -9.24 -13.14 -14.30
N LEU A 82 -8.30 -13.89 -14.86
CA LEU A 82 -8.38 -15.34 -15.00
C LEU A 82 -8.39 -16.05 -13.64
N PHE A 83 -7.51 -15.63 -12.74
CA PHE A 83 -7.46 -16.18 -11.38
C PHE A 83 -8.81 -16.02 -10.68
N TYR A 84 -9.35 -14.80 -10.67
CA TYR A 84 -10.66 -14.53 -10.06
C TYR A 84 -11.80 -15.30 -10.75
N LEU A 85 -11.76 -15.45 -12.07
CA LEU A 85 -12.78 -16.21 -12.80
C LEU A 85 -12.78 -17.69 -12.34
N VAL A 86 -11.60 -18.31 -12.26
CA VAL A 86 -11.46 -19.71 -11.81
C VAL A 86 -11.96 -19.86 -10.36
N GLU A 87 -11.54 -18.96 -9.46
CA GLU A 87 -11.97 -18.97 -8.06
C GLU A 87 -13.49 -18.85 -7.94
N SER A 88 -14.09 -17.85 -8.59
CA SER A 88 -15.54 -17.58 -8.54
C SER A 88 -16.35 -18.74 -9.12
N VAL A 89 -15.94 -19.28 -10.26
CA VAL A 89 -16.63 -20.42 -10.89
C VAL A 89 -16.51 -21.67 -10.01
N SER A 90 -15.35 -21.90 -9.41
CA SER A 90 -15.15 -23.01 -8.47
C SER A 90 -16.08 -22.90 -7.25
N LEU A 91 -16.25 -21.69 -6.68
CA LEU A 91 -17.19 -21.46 -5.59
C LEU A 91 -18.65 -21.68 -6.01
N ILE A 92 -19.03 -21.27 -7.20
CA ILE A 92 -20.39 -21.52 -7.73
C ILE A 92 -20.65 -23.03 -7.86
N VAL A 93 -19.68 -23.78 -8.40
CA VAL A 93 -19.75 -25.24 -8.53
C VAL A 93 -19.83 -25.90 -7.16
N PHE A 94 -19.02 -25.46 -6.18
CA PHE A 94 -19.07 -25.94 -4.81
C PHE A 94 -20.46 -25.77 -4.19
N TYR A 95 -21.03 -24.56 -4.26
CA TYR A 95 -22.35 -24.30 -3.67
C TYR A 95 -23.47 -25.05 -4.37
N GLN A 96 -23.34 -25.33 -5.66
CA GLN A 96 -24.28 -26.19 -6.39
C GLN A 96 -24.28 -27.62 -5.82
N GLY A 97 -23.11 -28.23 -5.63
CA GLY A 97 -22.98 -29.55 -5.02
C GLY A 97 -23.37 -29.58 -3.55
N TYR A 98 -23.04 -28.50 -2.79
CA TYR A 98 -23.47 -28.35 -1.40
C TYR A 98 -24.99 -28.37 -1.23
N VAL A 99 -25.72 -27.71 -2.13
CA VAL A 99 -27.20 -27.69 -2.15
C VAL A 99 -27.75 -29.06 -2.49
N ARG A 100 -27.01 -29.89 -3.26
CA ARG A 100 -27.37 -31.28 -3.61
C ARG A 100 -26.95 -32.31 -2.56
N GLU A 101 -26.39 -31.86 -1.42
CA GLU A 101 -25.91 -32.73 -0.33
C GLU A 101 -24.78 -33.70 -0.73
N GLU A 102 -24.04 -33.39 -1.76
CA GLU A 102 -22.90 -34.20 -2.22
C GLU A 102 -21.68 -34.01 -1.31
N LYS A 103 -20.84 -35.05 -1.21
CA LYS A 103 -19.54 -34.96 -0.53
C LYS A 103 -18.56 -34.29 -1.43
N ILE A 104 -18.05 -33.11 -1.04
CA ILE A 104 -17.19 -32.28 -1.87
C ILE A 104 -15.82 -32.17 -1.22
N GLY A 105 -14.77 -32.62 -1.92
CA GLY A 105 -13.38 -32.39 -1.57
C GLY A 105 -12.78 -31.20 -2.33
N VAL A 106 -11.62 -30.71 -1.90
CA VAL A 106 -10.92 -29.55 -2.53
C VAL A 106 -10.67 -29.78 -4.03
N ILE A 107 -10.24 -30.99 -4.42
CA ILE A 107 -9.96 -31.36 -5.81
C ILE A 107 -11.23 -31.32 -6.66
N GLN A 108 -12.35 -31.77 -6.09
CA GLN A 108 -13.67 -31.76 -6.74
C GLN A 108 -14.24 -30.35 -6.90
N VAL A 109 -13.72 -29.36 -6.19
CA VAL A 109 -14.04 -27.94 -6.40
C VAL A 109 -13.17 -27.35 -7.50
N LEU A 110 -11.86 -27.61 -7.46
CA LEU A 110 -10.87 -26.97 -8.31
C LEU A 110 -10.96 -27.41 -9.78
N PHE A 111 -10.96 -28.72 -10.04
CA PHE A 111 -10.93 -29.20 -11.44
C PHE A 111 -12.19 -28.88 -12.23
N PRO A 112 -13.40 -29.12 -11.73
CA PRO A 112 -14.62 -28.68 -12.40
C PRO A 112 -14.69 -27.17 -12.56
N GLY A 113 -14.19 -26.41 -11.56
CA GLY A 113 -14.11 -24.96 -11.63
C GLY A 113 -13.23 -24.48 -12.79
N ILE A 114 -12.02 -25.07 -12.93
CA ILE A 114 -11.11 -24.76 -14.05
C ILE A 114 -11.75 -25.14 -15.39
N SER A 115 -12.34 -26.34 -15.49
CA SER A 115 -12.98 -26.82 -16.72
C SER A 115 -14.14 -25.90 -17.15
N ARG A 116 -15.01 -25.54 -16.22
CA ARG A 116 -16.13 -24.60 -16.49
C ARG A 116 -15.66 -23.18 -16.80
N ALA A 117 -14.64 -22.68 -16.14
CA ALA A 117 -14.03 -21.38 -16.48
C ALA A 117 -13.45 -21.40 -17.91
N ALA A 118 -12.74 -22.46 -18.28
CA ALA A 118 -12.21 -22.64 -19.64
C ALA A 118 -13.33 -22.72 -20.69
N GLU A 119 -14.44 -23.38 -20.40
CA GLU A 119 -15.61 -23.44 -21.26
C GLU A 119 -16.24 -22.06 -21.46
N LEU A 120 -16.40 -21.27 -20.39
CA LEU A 120 -16.89 -19.89 -20.47
C LEU A 120 -16.02 -19.01 -21.38
N LEU A 121 -14.69 -19.23 -21.37
CA LEU A 121 -13.76 -18.49 -22.22
C LEU A 121 -13.78 -18.92 -23.69
N ARG A 122 -14.33 -20.09 -24.02
CA ARG A 122 -14.55 -20.53 -25.42
C ARG A 122 -15.83 -19.92 -26.02
N LYS A 123 -16.77 -19.45 -25.19
CA LYS A 123 -18.02 -18.81 -25.65
C LYS A 123 -17.76 -17.47 -26.34
N LYS A 124 -18.71 -17.03 -27.18
CA LYS A 124 -18.70 -15.67 -27.76
C LYS A 124 -18.77 -14.61 -26.67
N LYS A 125 -18.13 -13.45 -26.90
CA LYS A 125 -18.08 -12.30 -25.94
C LYS A 125 -17.24 -12.55 -24.67
N ARG A 126 -16.24 -13.45 -24.73
CA ARG A 126 -15.31 -13.74 -23.64
C ARG A 126 -14.67 -12.50 -22.98
N GLY A 127 -14.43 -11.43 -23.74
CA GLY A 127 -13.87 -10.18 -23.20
C GLY A 127 -14.75 -9.53 -22.14
N ARG A 128 -16.09 -9.66 -22.20
CA ARG A 128 -16.99 -9.13 -21.16
C ARG A 128 -16.88 -9.92 -19.85
N ILE A 129 -16.71 -11.24 -19.95
CA ILE A 129 -16.49 -12.11 -18.78
C ILE A 129 -15.18 -11.73 -18.11
N LEU A 130 -14.11 -11.57 -18.88
CA LEU A 130 -12.79 -11.18 -18.35
C LEU A 130 -12.82 -9.77 -17.72
N LEU A 131 -13.48 -8.81 -18.38
CA LEU A 131 -13.62 -7.45 -17.81
C LEU A 131 -14.41 -7.48 -16.49
N PHE A 132 -15.52 -8.20 -16.45
CA PHE A 132 -16.33 -8.34 -15.24
C PHE A 132 -15.53 -9.04 -14.12
N SER A 133 -14.78 -10.11 -14.46
CA SER A 133 -13.90 -10.81 -13.52
C SER A 133 -12.77 -9.91 -13.01
N LEU A 134 -12.21 -9.04 -13.86
CA LEU A 134 -11.21 -8.06 -13.46
C LEU A 134 -11.77 -7.04 -12.47
N LEU A 135 -12.95 -6.47 -12.76
CA LEU A 135 -13.59 -5.52 -11.85
C LEU A 135 -13.91 -6.15 -10.49
N ASN A 136 -14.34 -7.41 -10.48
CA ASN A 136 -14.56 -8.16 -9.26
C ASN A 136 -13.24 -8.48 -8.54
N ALA A 137 -12.19 -8.88 -9.26
CA ALA A 137 -10.87 -9.13 -8.69
C ALA A 137 -10.33 -7.88 -7.97
N LEU A 138 -10.44 -6.71 -8.59
CA LEU A 138 -10.03 -5.43 -7.98
C LEU A 138 -10.79 -5.12 -6.69
N LEU A 139 -12.06 -5.50 -6.58
CA LEU A 139 -12.87 -5.27 -5.38
C LEU A 139 -12.62 -6.33 -4.29
N THR A 140 -12.56 -7.60 -4.66
CA THR A 140 -12.41 -8.71 -3.70
C THR A 140 -10.99 -8.91 -3.21
N LEU A 141 -10.00 -8.63 -4.04
CA LEU A 141 -8.58 -8.63 -3.65
C LEU A 141 -8.16 -7.30 -3.02
N SER A 142 -9.05 -6.28 -2.97
CA SER A 142 -8.70 -4.97 -2.42
C SER A 142 -8.13 -4.99 -0.99
N PRO A 143 -8.60 -5.81 -0.04
CA PRO A 143 -7.96 -5.91 1.28
C PRO A 143 -6.56 -6.48 1.20
N MET A 144 -6.33 -7.48 0.36
CA MET A 144 -5.03 -8.09 0.14
C MET A 144 -4.09 -7.16 -0.65
N LEU A 145 -4.62 -6.48 -1.68
CA LEU A 145 -3.90 -5.43 -2.40
C LEU A 145 -3.60 -4.24 -1.50
N PHE A 146 -4.46 -3.91 -0.54
CA PHE A 146 -4.21 -2.88 0.47
C PHE A 146 -3.05 -3.28 1.39
N VAL A 147 -3.01 -4.53 1.88
CA VAL A 147 -1.90 -5.05 2.66
C VAL A 147 -0.59 -4.98 1.87
N PHE A 148 -0.59 -5.42 0.60
CA PHE A 148 0.57 -5.26 -0.27
C PHE A 148 0.91 -3.79 -0.54
N ALA A 149 -0.09 -2.94 -0.73
CA ALA A 149 0.12 -1.50 -0.92
C ALA A 149 0.74 -0.84 0.31
N VAL A 150 0.38 -1.28 1.51
CA VAL A 150 1.00 -0.82 2.75
C VAL A 150 2.46 -1.26 2.83
N GLN A 151 2.78 -2.51 2.48
CA GLN A 151 4.17 -2.99 2.42
C GLN A 151 5.01 -2.26 1.37
N PHE A 152 4.47 -2.01 0.17
CA PHE A 152 5.21 -1.32 -0.90
C PHE A 152 5.03 0.20 -0.87
N LYS A 153 4.04 0.72 -0.15
CA LYS A 153 3.70 2.16 0.01
C LYS A 153 3.50 2.95 -1.31
N VAL A 154 3.82 2.34 -2.44
CA VAL A 154 3.79 2.92 -3.79
C VAL A 154 2.36 3.21 -4.28
N PRO A 155 1.42 2.24 -4.26
CA PRO A 155 0.07 2.48 -4.74
C PRO A 155 -0.68 3.50 -3.88
N ALA A 156 -0.47 3.51 -2.57
CA ALA A 156 -1.07 4.50 -1.67
C ALA A 156 -0.58 5.91 -1.98
N TYR A 157 0.70 6.06 -2.28
CA TYR A 157 1.29 7.34 -2.69
C TYR A 157 0.72 7.81 -4.04
N ILE A 158 0.67 6.93 -5.05
CA ILE A 158 0.08 7.26 -6.36
C ILE A 158 -1.38 7.66 -6.20
N ALA A 159 -2.16 6.89 -5.44
CA ALA A 159 -3.56 7.20 -5.17
C ALA A 159 -3.73 8.57 -4.49
N ARG A 160 -2.90 8.90 -3.49
CA ARG A 160 -2.91 10.21 -2.84
C ARG A 160 -2.52 11.34 -3.81
N THR A 161 -1.50 11.15 -4.65
CA THR A 161 -1.05 12.14 -5.63
C THR A 161 -2.11 12.36 -6.72
N VAL A 162 -2.79 11.31 -7.18
CA VAL A 162 -3.89 11.43 -8.13
C VAL A 162 -5.11 12.08 -7.45
N ALA A 163 -5.44 11.70 -6.23
CA ALA A 163 -6.55 12.25 -5.46
C ALA A 163 -6.35 13.74 -5.10
N SER A 164 -5.12 14.17 -4.89
CA SER A 164 -4.79 15.58 -4.59
C SER A 164 -4.97 16.53 -5.77
N ARG A 165 -5.06 16.01 -7.01
CA ARG A 165 -5.39 16.82 -8.19
C ARG A 165 -6.89 17.09 -8.24
N THR A 166 -7.27 18.30 -8.62
CA THR A 166 -8.65 18.84 -8.54
C THR A 166 -9.74 17.92 -9.08
N TYR A 167 -9.44 17.13 -10.11
CA TYR A 167 -10.40 16.18 -10.71
C TYR A 167 -10.06 14.71 -10.46
N GLY A 168 -8.88 14.42 -9.93
CA GLY A 168 -8.41 13.05 -9.74
C GLY A 168 -9.21 12.27 -8.71
N GLY A 169 -9.52 12.89 -7.58
CA GLY A 169 -10.34 12.30 -6.52
C GLY A 169 -11.77 11.99 -6.98
N ILE A 170 -12.38 12.93 -7.72
CA ILE A 170 -13.72 12.75 -8.29
C ILE A 170 -13.74 11.59 -9.29
N ALA A 171 -12.74 11.50 -10.18
CA ALA A 171 -12.62 10.43 -11.15
C ALA A 171 -12.49 9.05 -10.49
N ILE A 172 -11.65 8.92 -9.46
CA ILE A 172 -11.50 7.69 -8.67
C ILE A 172 -12.84 7.33 -8.00
N PHE A 173 -13.49 8.29 -7.36
CA PHE A 173 -14.77 8.08 -6.68
C PHE A 173 -15.87 7.61 -7.64
N LEU A 174 -16.01 8.26 -8.80
CA LEU A 174 -16.95 7.84 -9.84
C LEU A 174 -16.62 6.45 -10.38
N PHE A 175 -15.35 6.15 -10.61
CA PHE A 175 -14.92 4.82 -11.04
C PHE A 175 -15.30 3.74 -10.03
N LEU A 176 -15.07 3.97 -8.74
CA LEU A 176 -15.45 3.04 -7.66
C LEU A 176 -16.96 2.84 -7.60
N ILE A 177 -17.76 3.90 -7.74
CA ILE A 177 -19.22 3.79 -7.80
C ILE A 177 -19.66 2.94 -8.99
N ILE A 178 -19.11 3.17 -10.18
CA ILE A 178 -19.42 2.37 -11.37
C ILE A 178 -19.07 0.90 -11.14
N CYS A 179 -17.88 0.61 -10.57
CA CYS A 179 -17.46 -0.74 -10.23
C CYS A 179 -18.45 -1.41 -9.25
N LEU A 180 -18.84 -0.70 -8.19
CA LEU A 180 -19.82 -1.20 -7.22
C LEU A 180 -21.18 -1.48 -7.84
N LEU A 181 -21.69 -0.59 -8.70
CA LEU A 181 -22.97 -0.77 -9.38
C LEU A 181 -22.92 -1.96 -10.36
N VAL A 182 -21.87 -2.08 -11.17
CA VAL A 182 -21.69 -3.20 -12.08
C VAL A 182 -21.63 -4.52 -11.31
N ASN A 183 -20.93 -4.57 -10.18
CA ASN A 183 -20.86 -5.75 -9.33
C ASN A 183 -22.21 -6.05 -8.68
N PHE A 184 -22.88 -5.06 -8.11
CA PHE A 184 -24.17 -5.24 -7.47
C PHE A 184 -25.21 -5.81 -8.41
N PHE A 185 -25.37 -5.22 -9.59
CA PHE A 185 -26.34 -5.70 -10.60
C PHE A 185 -25.89 -6.97 -11.30
N GLY A 186 -24.59 -7.19 -11.43
CA GLY A 186 -23.99 -8.35 -12.08
C GLY A 186 -23.71 -9.55 -11.19
N VAL A 187 -24.03 -9.49 -9.89
CA VAL A 187 -23.63 -10.49 -8.88
C VAL A 187 -23.96 -11.94 -9.25
N TYR A 188 -25.03 -12.16 -9.95
CA TYR A 188 -25.44 -13.50 -10.43
C TYR A 188 -25.12 -13.78 -11.90
N SER A 189 -24.43 -12.88 -12.58
CA SER A 189 -24.11 -13.07 -14.00
C SER A 189 -23.34 -14.36 -14.24
N LEU A 190 -22.32 -14.64 -13.43
CA LEU A 190 -21.55 -15.87 -13.50
C LEU A 190 -22.37 -17.09 -13.10
N TYR A 191 -23.29 -16.98 -12.14
CA TYR A 191 -24.21 -18.06 -11.78
C TYR A 191 -25.07 -18.48 -12.98
N TYR A 192 -25.66 -17.53 -13.70
CA TYR A 192 -26.44 -17.83 -14.89
C TYR A 192 -25.58 -18.39 -16.04
N CYS A 193 -24.33 -17.89 -16.20
CA CYS A 193 -23.42 -18.43 -17.20
C CYS A 193 -23.00 -19.87 -16.93
N VAL A 194 -22.81 -20.23 -15.65
CA VAL A 194 -22.36 -21.57 -15.21
C VAL A 194 -23.51 -22.55 -15.13
N LEU A 195 -24.65 -22.13 -14.58
CA LEU A 195 -25.77 -23.03 -14.25
C LEU A 195 -26.82 -23.13 -15.37
N SER A 196 -27.04 -22.05 -16.13
CA SER A 196 -28.05 -21.99 -17.19
C SER A 196 -27.45 -21.93 -18.60
N GLU A 197 -26.12 -22.01 -18.71
CA GLU A 197 -25.35 -21.91 -19.96
C GLU A 197 -25.61 -20.64 -20.77
N ASP A 198 -26.16 -19.61 -20.14
CA ASP A 198 -26.44 -18.32 -20.77
C ASP A 198 -25.14 -17.64 -21.27
N ASP A 199 -25.27 -16.83 -22.30
CA ASP A 199 -24.20 -15.88 -22.63
C ASP A 199 -24.13 -14.78 -21.56
N PHE A 200 -22.96 -14.18 -21.37
CA PHE A 200 -22.74 -13.20 -20.29
C PHE A 200 -23.75 -12.05 -20.32
N SER A 201 -24.11 -11.56 -21.51
CA SER A 201 -25.06 -10.44 -21.62
C SER A 201 -26.46 -10.80 -21.16
N THR A 202 -26.91 -12.01 -21.46
CA THR A 202 -28.19 -12.56 -21.01
C THR A 202 -28.14 -12.83 -19.50
N GLY A 203 -27.07 -13.45 -19.00
CA GLY A 203 -26.85 -13.67 -17.59
C GLY A 203 -26.83 -12.37 -16.79
N PHE A 204 -26.16 -11.32 -17.29
CA PHE A 204 -26.15 -10.00 -16.66
C PHE A 204 -27.54 -9.35 -16.62
N LYS A 205 -28.29 -9.42 -17.70
CA LYS A 205 -29.67 -8.91 -17.74
C LYS A 205 -30.58 -9.64 -16.75
N LYS A 206 -30.50 -10.98 -16.67
CA LYS A 206 -31.23 -11.79 -15.68
C LYS A 206 -30.84 -11.42 -14.26
N SER A 207 -29.52 -11.33 -13.98
CA SER A 207 -28.98 -10.89 -12.70
C SER A 207 -29.52 -9.52 -12.30
N SER A 208 -29.41 -8.54 -13.17
CA SER A 208 -29.88 -7.17 -12.91
C SER A 208 -31.40 -7.12 -12.61
N LYS A 209 -32.19 -7.90 -13.32
CA LYS A 209 -33.65 -7.98 -13.10
C LYS A 209 -33.99 -8.56 -11.73
N VAL A 210 -33.32 -9.64 -11.31
CA VAL A 210 -33.51 -10.26 -9.99
C VAL A 210 -33.08 -9.31 -8.89
N VAL A 211 -31.88 -8.73 -9.00
CA VAL A 211 -31.33 -7.79 -8.02
C VAL A 211 -32.23 -6.56 -7.89
N TRP A 212 -32.70 -5.98 -9.00
CA TRP A 212 -33.61 -4.83 -8.98
C TRP A 212 -34.95 -5.14 -8.30
N LYS A 213 -35.55 -6.31 -8.62
CA LYS A 213 -36.83 -6.76 -8.05
C LYS A 213 -36.74 -6.94 -6.53
N TYR A 214 -35.62 -7.48 -6.02
CA TYR A 214 -35.42 -7.78 -4.60
C TYR A 214 -34.37 -6.88 -3.93
N ARG A 215 -34.04 -5.70 -4.52
CA ARG A 215 -32.93 -4.83 -4.13
C ARG A 215 -32.82 -4.53 -2.64
N TYR A 216 -33.92 -4.22 -1.97
CA TYR A 216 -33.90 -3.94 -0.52
C TYR A 216 -33.49 -5.16 0.31
N ARG A 217 -33.98 -6.35 -0.04
CA ARG A 217 -33.62 -7.59 0.65
C ARG A 217 -32.13 -7.92 0.44
N PHE A 218 -31.61 -7.68 -0.75
CA PHE A 218 -30.19 -7.83 -1.06
C PHE A 218 -29.35 -6.85 -0.25
N ILE A 219 -29.71 -5.58 -0.29
CA ILE A 219 -28.95 -4.54 0.44
C ILE A 219 -28.95 -4.83 1.94
N PHE A 220 -30.13 -5.04 2.55
CA PHE A 220 -30.20 -5.30 4.00
C PHE A 220 -29.54 -6.61 4.42
N SER A 221 -29.66 -7.67 3.61
CA SER A 221 -29.01 -8.95 3.92
C SER A 221 -27.48 -8.84 3.84
N LEU A 222 -26.95 -8.26 2.76
CA LEU A 222 -25.51 -8.12 2.58
C LEU A 222 -24.91 -7.09 3.53
N LEU A 223 -25.55 -5.94 3.74
CA LEU A 223 -25.10 -4.93 4.69
C LEU A 223 -25.12 -5.47 6.12
N GLY A 224 -26.22 -6.08 6.55
CA GLY A 224 -26.34 -6.63 7.90
C GLY A 224 -25.31 -7.71 8.17
N GLN A 225 -25.11 -8.63 7.21
CA GLN A 225 -24.12 -9.68 7.33
C GLN A 225 -22.69 -9.12 7.36
N ASN A 226 -22.34 -8.20 6.45
CA ASN A 226 -20.99 -7.62 6.43
C ASN A 226 -20.74 -6.71 7.64
N LEU A 227 -21.76 -6.04 8.18
CA LEU A 227 -21.65 -5.30 9.44
C LEU A 227 -21.34 -6.22 10.62
N LEU A 228 -22.04 -7.35 10.73
CA LEU A 228 -21.75 -8.36 11.76
C LEU A 228 -20.33 -8.93 11.63
N LEU A 229 -19.91 -9.22 10.40
CA LEU A 229 -18.53 -9.64 10.12
C LEU A 229 -17.51 -8.55 10.49
N ALA A 230 -17.78 -7.30 10.15
CA ALA A 230 -16.88 -6.18 10.47
C ALA A 230 -16.72 -6.04 12.00
N VAL A 231 -17.81 -6.12 12.76
CA VAL A 231 -17.76 -6.09 14.23
C VAL A 231 -16.96 -7.29 14.76
N PHE A 232 -17.23 -8.50 14.25
CA PHE A 232 -16.50 -9.70 14.65
C PHE A 232 -14.99 -9.57 14.38
N TYR A 233 -14.61 -9.10 13.19
CA TYR A 233 -13.20 -8.91 12.85
C TYR A 233 -12.54 -7.78 13.65
N ALA A 234 -13.25 -6.71 13.94
CA ALA A 234 -12.73 -5.63 14.79
C ALA A 234 -12.43 -6.16 16.21
N VAL A 235 -13.36 -6.91 16.80
CA VAL A 235 -13.15 -7.52 18.13
C VAL A 235 -12.00 -8.53 18.10
N LEU A 236 -11.94 -9.39 17.08
CA LEU A 236 -10.87 -10.36 16.92
C LEU A 236 -9.50 -9.68 16.74
N TYR A 237 -9.43 -8.65 15.90
CA TYR A 237 -8.20 -7.88 15.64
C TYR A 237 -7.68 -7.24 16.93
N VAL A 238 -8.55 -6.53 17.66
CA VAL A 238 -8.18 -5.92 18.93
C VAL A 238 -7.74 -6.99 19.95
N GLY A 239 -8.46 -8.11 20.04
CA GLY A 239 -8.10 -9.21 20.94
C GLY A 239 -6.73 -9.82 20.62
N VAL A 240 -6.44 -10.07 19.34
CA VAL A 240 -5.13 -10.60 18.91
C VAL A 240 -4.03 -9.56 19.16
N LEU A 241 -4.27 -8.29 18.83
CA LEU A 241 -3.30 -7.23 19.05
C LEU A 241 -2.97 -7.07 20.55
N VAL A 242 -3.98 -7.03 21.42
CA VAL A 242 -3.78 -6.96 22.87
C VAL A 242 -2.99 -8.15 23.40
N LEU A 243 -3.31 -9.37 22.93
CA LEU A 243 -2.59 -10.58 23.33
C LEU A 243 -1.11 -10.51 22.90
N VAL A 244 -0.84 -10.13 21.64
CA VAL A 244 0.53 -10.02 21.12
C VAL A 244 1.29 -8.93 21.86
N CYS A 245 0.69 -7.76 22.07
CA CYS A 245 1.29 -6.68 22.85
C CYS A 245 1.57 -7.10 24.30
N TYR A 246 0.69 -7.87 24.93
CA TYR A 246 0.90 -8.41 26.27
C TYR A 246 2.08 -9.39 26.33
N ILE A 247 2.20 -10.31 25.35
CA ILE A 247 3.33 -11.23 25.24
C ILE A 247 4.64 -10.46 25.09
N ILE A 248 4.67 -9.44 24.23
CA ILE A 248 5.84 -8.58 24.03
C ILE A 248 6.20 -7.84 25.32
N TYR A 249 5.21 -7.29 26.01
CA TYR A 249 5.40 -6.62 27.30
C TYR A 249 6.05 -7.53 28.34
N CYS A 250 5.64 -8.81 28.40
CA CYS A 250 6.20 -9.78 29.33
C CYS A 250 7.60 -10.30 28.96
N THR A 251 7.99 -10.21 27.69
CA THR A 251 9.20 -10.89 27.17
C THR A 251 10.33 -9.95 26.78
N LYS A 252 10.04 -8.66 26.53
CA LYS A 252 11.04 -7.70 26.02
C LYS A 252 11.42 -6.65 27.07
N SER A 253 12.67 -6.18 26.98
CA SER A 253 13.15 -5.05 27.80
C SER A 253 12.48 -3.73 27.37
N GLU A 254 12.45 -2.76 28.28
CA GLU A 254 11.82 -1.44 28.03
C GLU A 254 12.39 -0.75 26.78
N GLN A 255 13.68 -0.93 26.50
CA GLN A 255 14.38 -0.27 25.38
C GLN A 255 13.86 -0.69 23.99
N VAL A 256 13.45 -1.95 23.83
CA VAL A 256 12.95 -2.49 22.54
C VAL A 256 11.43 -2.69 22.50
N LEU A 257 10.74 -2.37 23.61
CA LEU A 257 9.31 -2.66 23.77
C LEU A 257 8.46 -1.99 22.68
N MET A 258 8.66 -0.70 22.43
CA MET A 258 7.89 0.06 21.44
C MET A 258 8.16 -0.42 20.03
N ALA A 259 9.42 -0.72 19.69
CA ALA A 259 9.80 -1.25 18.39
C ALA A 259 9.13 -2.59 18.10
N ALA A 260 9.22 -3.50 19.07
CA ALA A 260 8.59 -4.82 18.96
C ALA A 260 7.06 -4.72 18.80
N MET A 261 6.41 -3.80 19.53
CA MET A 261 4.97 -3.59 19.41
C MET A 261 4.55 -3.00 18.07
N LEU A 262 5.31 -2.04 17.52
CA LEU A 262 5.03 -1.46 16.19
C LEU A 262 5.24 -2.48 15.07
N THR A 263 6.31 -3.28 15.15
CA THR A 263 6.55 -4.37 14.20
C THR A 263 5.43 -5.42 14.28
N ALA A 264 5.03 -5.80 15.50
CA ALA A 264 3.93 -6.75 15.70
C ALA A 264 2.58 -6.19 15.21
N TYR A 265 2.33 -4.90 15.34
CA TYR A 265 1.14 -4.25 14.77
C TYR A 265 1.08 -4.44 13.25
N ASP A 266 2.16 -4.16 12.54
CA ASP A 266 2.23 -4.32 11.07
C ASP A 266 2.01 -5.79 10.67
N GLU A 267 2.64 -6.73 11.36
CA GLU A 267 2.49 -8.17 11.13
C GLU A 267 1.06 -8.66 11.41
N VAL A 268 0.48 -8.30 12.55
CA VAL A 268 -0.90 -8.65 12.90
C VAL A 268 -1.87 -8.09 11.84
N MET A 269 -1.65 -6.87 11.35
CA MET A 269 -2.48 -6.27 10.31
C MET A 269 -2.43 -7.10 9.01
N ILE A 270 -1.26 -7.59 8.62
CA ILE A 270 -1.07 -8.42 7.41
C ILE A 270 -1.82 -9.75 7.54
N TYR A 271 -1.56 -10.51 8.62
CA TYR A 271 -2.20 -11.82 8.82
C TYR A 271 -3.70 -11.72 8.99
N MET A 272 -4.17 -10.71 9.72
CA MET A 272 -5.60 -10.43 9.86
C MET A 272 -6.23 -10.04 8.52
N GLY A 273 -5.56 -9.26 7.69
CA GLY A 273 -6.03 -8.91 6.35
C GLY A 273 -6.23 -10.16 5.46
N ILE A 274 -5.29 -11.11 5.49
CA ILE A 274 -5.41 -12.39 4.79
C ILE A 274 -6.59 -13.21 5.35
N PHE A 275 -6.68 -13.34 6.68
CA PHE A 275 -7.74 -14.09 7.35
C PHE A 275 -9.14 -13.51 7.04
N ILE A 276 -9.29 -12.19 7.10
CA ILE A 276 -10.53 -11.48 6.75
C ILE A 276 -10.89 -11.75 5.29
N THR A 277 -9.93 -11.66 4.38
CA THR A 277 -10.18 -11.85 2.94
C THR A 277 -10.70 -13.26 2.65
N VAL A 278 -10.08 -14.30 3.23
CA VAL A 278 -10.49 -15.70 3.07
C VAL A 278 -11.89 -15.93 3.64
N THR A 279 -12.10 -15.53 4.88
CA THR A 279 -13.35 -15.86 5.61
C THR A 279 -14.54 -15.02 5.14
N ALA A 280 -14.35 -13.73 4.84
CA ALA A 280 -15.40 -12.87 4.32
C ALA A 280 -15.89 -13.33 2.94
N GLN A 281 -14.97 -13.80 2.09
CA GLN A 281 -15.34 -14.33 0.77
C GLN A 281 -16.24 -15.56 0.90
N ILE A 282 -15.86 -16.53 1.74
CA ILE A 282 -16.66 -17.74 2.02
C ILE A 282 -18.07 -17.37 2.49
N VAL A 283 -18.18 -16.48 3.47
CA VAL A 283 -19.47 -16.10 4.05
C VAL A 283 -20.33 -15.32 3.05
N ASN A 284 -19.75 -14.43 2.27
CA ASN A 284 -20.47 -13.67 1.25
C ASN A 284 -20.96 -14.56 0.11
N TYR A 285 -20.14 -15.50 -0.38
CA TYR A 285 -20.59 -16.47 -1.38
C TYR A 285 -21.69 -17.40 -0.85
N ALA A 286 -21.61 -17.83 0.42
CA ALA A 286 -22.67 -18.62 1.06
C ALA A 286 -24.00 -17.86 1.14
N ALA A 287 -23.97 -16.57 1.43
CA ALA A 287 -25.17 -15.74 1.43
C ALA A 287 -25.74 -15.54 0.02
N LEU A 288 -24.88 -15.25 -0.96
CA LEU A 288 -25.28 -15.08 -2.35
C LEU A 288 -25.88 -16.37 -2.91
N ALA A 289 -25.29 -17.53 -2.64
CA ALA A 289 -25.80 -18.82 -3.07
C ALA A 289 -27.20 -19.12 -2.47
N ARG A 290 -27.39 -18.84 -1.16
CA ARG A 290 -28.71 -18.95 -0.52
C ARG A 290 -29.75 -18.02 -1.12
N MET A 291 -29.37 -16.78 -1.40
CA MET A 291 -30.28 -15.83 -2.06
C MET A 291 -30.54 -16.20 -3.51
N PHE A 292 -29.55 -16.74 -4.24
CA PHE A 292 -29.75 -17.22 -5.60
C PHE A 292 -30.74 -18.40 -5.65
N SER A 293 -30.58 -19.40 -4.77
CA SER A 293 -31.53 -20.53 -4.71
C SER A 293 -32.95 -20.06 -4.38
N LYS A 294 -33.11 -19.01 -3.59
CA LYS A 294 -34.42 -18.46 -3.22
C LYS A 294 -35.08 -17.58 -4.27
N TYR A 295 -34.30 -16.74 -4.95
CA TYR A 295 -34.84 -15.70 -5.85
C TYR A 295 -34.39 -15.87 -7.31
N GLY A 296 -33.21 -16.41 -7.58
CA GLY A 296 -32.64 -16.58 -8.91
C GLY A 296 -33.24 -17.76 -9.67
N VAL A 297 -33.49 -18.87 -8.98
CA VAL A 297 -34.05 -20.08 -9.62
C VAL A 297 -35.51 -19.89 -10.03
N MET A 298 -36.30 -19.13 -9.27
CA MET A 298 -37.69 -18.85 -9.62
C MET A 298 -37.84 -18.13 -10.97
N GLU A 299 -36.94 -17.25 -11.36
CA GLU A 299 -36.98 -16.57 -12.65
C GLU A 299 -36.55 -17.47 -13.83
N VAL A 300 -35.69 -18.46 -13.55
CA VAL A 300 -35.37 -19.49 -14.57
C VAL A 300 -36.58 -20.40 -14.84
N ALA A 301 -37.29 -20.78 -13.79
CA ALA A 301 -38.47 -21.61 -13.90
C ALA A 301 -39.66 -20.92 -14.63
N VAL A 302 -39.81 -19.61 -14.43
CA VAL A 302 -40.87 -18.80 -15.09
C VAL A 302 -40.60 -18.57 -16.58
N SER A 303 -39.34 -18.71 -17.03
CA SER A 303 -38.97 -18.47 -18.44
C SER A 303 -39.05 -19.69 -19.37
N PHE A 304 -39.39 -20.88 -18.85
CA PHE A 304 -39.51 -22.11 -19.62
C PHE A 304 -40.92 -22.67 -19.61
N PRO A 305 -41.46 -23.08 -20.80
CA PRO A 305 -42.73 -23.79 -20.85
C PRO A 305 -42.64 -25.18 -20.18
N PRO A 306 -43.71 -25.69 -19.54
CA PRO A 306 -43.71 -26.91 -18.74
C PRO A 306 -43.10 -28.14 -19.44
N ASN A 307 -43.33 -28.31 -20.71
CA ASN A 307 -42.83 -29.44 -21.52
C ASN A 307 -41.30 -29.45 -21.71
N ARG A 308 -40.61 -28.38 -21.38
CA ARG A 308 -39.17 -28.29 -21.48
C ARG A 308 -38.52 -28.63 -20.13
N ILE A 309 -39.25 -28.45 -19.03
CA ILE A 309 -38.84 -28.82 -17.68
C ILE A 309 -38.75 -30.33 -17.54
N GLU A 310 -39.72 -31.08 -18.08
CA GLU A 310 -39.68 -32.57 -18.06
C GLU A 310 -38.48 -33.11 -18.86
N LYS A 311 -38.22 -32.58 -20.07
CA LYS A 311 -37.04 -32.97 -20.87
C LYS A 311 -35.72 -32.62 -20.20
N ILE A 312 -35.65 -31.50 -19.49
CA ILE A 312 -34.46 -31.12 -18.73
C ILE A 312 -34.29 -32.02 -17.50
N GLN A 313 -35.37 -32.42 -16.82
CA GLN A 313 -35.34 -33.37 -15.73
C GLN A 313 -34.90 -34.78 -16.19
N GLU A 314 -35.41 -35.29 -17.32
CA GLU A 314 -34.97 -36.56 -17.90
C GLU A 314 -33.48 -36.50 -18.34
N GLN A 315 -33.05 -35.41 -18.91
CA GLN A 315 -31.64 -35.21 -19.32
C GLN A 315 -30.70 -35.10 -18.12
N ILE A 316 -31.14 -34.46 -17.02
CA ILE A 316 -30.40 -34.38 -15.75
C ILE A 316 -30.30 -35.78 -15.10
N VAL A 317 -31.36 -36.58 -15.12
CA VAL A 317 -31.35 -37.94 -14.58
C VAL A 317 -30.43 -38.85 -15.39
N TYR A 318 -30.42 -38.73 -16.72
CA TYR A 318 -29.52 -39.51 -17.59
C TYR A 318 -28.05 -39.07 -17.41
N GLU A 319 -27.77 -37.76 -17.34
CA GLU A 319 -26.42 -37.24 -17.08
C GLU A 319 -25.96 -37.60 -15.65
N ASP A 320 -26.83 -37.63 -14.66
CA ASP A 320 -26.52 -38.09 -13.29
C ASP A 320 -26.19 -39.59 -13.23
N ALA A 321 -26.84 -40.44 -14.02
CA ALA A 321 -26.52 -41.87 -14.12
C ALA A 321 -25.15 -42.10 -14.79
N VAL A 322 -24.82 -41.38 -15.84
CA VAL A 322 -23.50 -41.42 -16.51
C VAL A 322 -22.41 -40.89 -15.57
N ARG A 323 -22.69 -39.79 -14.87
CA ARG A 323 -21.76 -39.21 -13.88
C ARG A 323 -21.53 -40.16 -12.69
N GLN A 324 -22.52 -40.90 -12.23
CA GLN A 324 -22.31 -41.88 -11.13
C GLN A 324 -21.31 -42.97 -11.52
N MET A 325 -21.26 -43.40 -12.79
CA MET A 325 -20.22 -44.34 -13.27
C MET A 325 -18.83 -43.70 -13.34
N GLU A 326 -18.74 -42.45 -13.82
CA GLU A 326 -17.48 -41.67 -13.80
C GLU A 326 -17.02 -41.33 -12.38
N TYR A 327 -17.94 -41.07 -11.44
CA TYR A 327 -17.63 -40.84 -10.03
C TYR A 327 -17.05 -42.09 -9.34
N ALA A 328 -17.52 -43.30 -9.66
CA ALA A 328 -17.00 -44.56 -9.06
C ALA A 328 -15.54 -44.82 -9.51
N GLU A 329 -15.20 -44.46 -10.71
CA GLU A 329 -13.83 -44.54 -11.23
C GLU A 329 -12.94 -43.41 -10.68
N ALA A 330 -13.46 -42.19 -10.61
CA ALA A 330 -12.80 -41.06 -10.00
C ALA A 330 -12.57 -41.26 -8.49
N GLU A 331 -13.47 -41.92 -7.78
CA GLU A 331 -13.34 -42.25 -6.33
C GLU A 331 -12.17 -43.22 -6.08
N LYS A 332 -11.93 -44.19 -6.97
CA LYS A 332 -10.78 -45.11 -6.87
C LYS A 332 -9.45 -44.37 -7.10
N ILE A 333 -9.40 -43.46 -8.08
CA ILE A 333 -8.23 -42.62 -8.35
C ILE A 333 -8.04 -41.62 -7.20
N GLN A 334 -9.10 -41.08 -6.66
CA GLN A 334 -9.09 -40.11 -5.55
C GLN A 334 -8.58 -40.73 -4.24
N LYS A 335 -8.97 -41.97 -3.88
CA LYS A 335 -8.40 -42.63 -2.69
C LYS A 335 -6.89 -42.82 -2.76
N LYS A 336 -6.34 -43.05 -3.95
CA LYS A 336 -4.90 -43.22 -4.17
C LYS A 336 -4.13 -41.86 -4.21
N LEU A 337 -4.75 -40.82 -4.73
CA LEU A 337 -4.21 -39.46 -4.80
C LEU A 337 -4.42 -38.68 -3.49
N SER A 338 -5.57 -38.83 -2.81
CA SER A 338 -5.95 -38.01 -1.64
C SER A 338 -4.95 -38.15 -0.48
N SER A 339 -4.41 -39.34 -0.23
CA SER A 339 -3.46 -39.55 0.86
C SER A 339 -2.09 -38.90 0.61
N ARG A 340 -1.63 -38.81 -0.64
CA ARG A 340 -0.40 -38.12 -1.01
C ARG A 340 -0.57 -36.60 -1.07
N TYR A 341 -1.66 -36.15 -1.67
CA TYR A 341 -1.94 -34.68 -1.78
C TYR A 341 -2.33 -34.07 -0.45
N THR A 342 -3.06 -34.78 0.43
CA THR A 342 -3.34 -34.29 1.79
C THR A 342 -2.07 -34.17 2.62
N ARG A 343 -1.09 -35.08 2.43
CA ARG A 343 0.23 -34.96 3.09
C ARG A 343 1.07 -33.85 2.49
N LEU A 344 1.05 -33.64 1.17
CA LEU A 344 1.78 -32.55 0.50
C LEU A 344 1.17 -31.18 0.83
N THR A 345 -0.16 -31.06 0.87
CA THR A 345 -0.82 -29.81 1.28
C THR A 345 -0.64 -29.53 2.77
N ALA A 346 -0.71 -30.54 3.63
CA ALA A 346 -0.40 -30.40 5.04
C ALA A 346 1.08 -30.03 5.26
N ALA A 347 2.00 -30.60 4.49
CA ALA A 347 3.42 -30.24 4.52
C ALA A 347 3.66 -28.82 3.99
N ALA A 348 2.95 -28.40 2.93
CA ALA A 348 3.05 -27.04 2.41
C ALA A 348 2.49 -26.00 3.40
N VAL A 349 1.33 -26.28 4.01
CA VAL A 349 0.75 -25.43 5.07
C VAL A 349 1.66 -25.40 6.30
N ALA A 350 2.21 -26.56 6.71
CA ALA A 350 3.17 -26.63 7.82
C ALA A 350 4.47 -25.86 7.47
N ALA A 351 4.97 -25.97 6.24
CA ALA A 351 6.14 -25.20 5.79
C ALA A 351 5.86 -23.69 5.80
N VAL A 352 4.68 -23.23 5.37
CA VAL A 352 4.27 -21.83 5.46
C VAL A 352 4.19 -21.37 6.91
N ILE A 353 3.56 -22.16 7.79
CA ILE A 353 3.48 -21.85 9.22
C ILE A 353 4.88 -21.84 9.85
N LEU A 354 5.76 -22.77 9.46
CA LEU A 354 7.14 -22.84 9.97
C LEU A 354 8.01 -21.70 9.45
N ILE A 355 7.90 -21.31 8.16
CA ILE A 355 8.65 -20.19 7.60
C ILE A 355 8.20 -18.89 8.23
N ASN A 356 6.90 -18.63 8.29
CA ASN A 356 6.37 -17.42 8.92
C ASN A 356 6.54 -17.45 10.46
N GLY A 357 6.47 -18.64 11.06
CA GLY A 357 6.78 -18.84 12.48
C GLY A 357 8.27 -18.65 12.78
N TYR A 358 9.15 -19.01 11.84
CA TYR A 358 10.58 -18.73 11.94
C TYR A 358 10.87 -17.24 11.78
N GLU A 359 10.30 -16.57 10.78
CA GLU A 359 10.44 -15.11 10.60
C GLU A 359 9.87 -14.35 11.80
N LEU A 360 8.72 -14.78 12.32
CA LEU A 360 8.14 -14.22 13.55
C LEU A 360 9.02 -14.52 14.77
N ALA A 361 9.54 -15.75 14.90
CA ALA A 361 10.46 -16.14 15.98
C ALA A 361 11.82 -15.47 15.84
N ASP A 362 12.27 -15.20 14.62
CA ASP A 362 13.50 -14.44 14.34
C ASP A 362 13.32 -12.96 14.68
N ALA A 363 12.18 -12.37 14.32
CA ALA A 363 11.77 -11.03 14.76
C ALA A 363 11.64 -10.95 16.29
N PHE A 364 11.14 -12.01 16.95
CA PHE A 364 11.07 -12.11 18.40
C PHE A 364 12.43 -12.37 19.08
N ARG A 365 13.31 -13.15 18.45
CA ARG A 365 14.58 -13.61 19.05
C ARG A 365 15.71 -12.63 18.82
N ASN A 366 15.78 -12.07 17.65
CA ASN A 366 16.87 -11.18 17.25
C ASN A 366 16.47 -9.72 17.38
N GLY A 367 15.34 -9.43 18.06
CA GLY A 367 14.78 -8.12 18.32
C GLY A 367 15.29 -7.12 17.30
N SER A 368 14.47 -6.56 16.42
CA SER A 368 14.93 -5.70 15.36
C SER A 368 16.25 -5.02 15.72
N LEU A 369 17.29 -5.25 14.94
CA LEU A 369 18.36 -4.35 14.53
C LEU A 369 19.00 -3.37 15.50
N THR A 370 18.52 -3.19 16.70
CA THR A 370 18.91 -2.10 17.60
C THR A 370 19.93 -2.49 18.67
N ASP A 371 20.67 -3.58 18.48
CA ASP A 371 21.88 -3.82 19.26
C ASP A 371 23.11 -3.08 18.69
N ARG A 372 22.94 -2.24 17.70
CA ARG A 372 23.89 -1.17 17.46
C ARG A 372 23.41 0.04 18.27
N GLU A 373 23.94 0.20 19.48
CA GLU A 373 24.24 1.53 19.96
C GLU A 373 24.94 2.23 18.80
N THR A 374 24.18 3.00 18.03
CA THR A 374 24.77 3.97 17.12
C THR A 374 25.50 4.91 18.03
N LEU A 375 26.83 4.81 18.08
CA LEU A 375 27.75 5.70 18.80
C LEU A 375 27.56 7.17 18.37
N PHE A 376 26.72 7.41 17.35
CA PHE A 376 26.34 8.71 16.81
C PHE A 376 24.83 8.83 16.91
N GLY A 377 24.35 9.76 17.75
CA GLY A 377 22.93 10.06 17.88
C GLY A 377 22.33 10.51 16.54
N THR A 378 21.03 10.24 16.34
CA THR A 378 20.30 10.74 15.19
C THR A 378 20.26 12.27 15.22
N TYR A 379 20.72 12.94 14.17
CA TYR A 379 20.64 14.39 14.02
C TYR A 379 19.19 14.85 13.82
N ILE A 380 18.94 16.10 14.19
CA ILE A 380 17.62 16.74 14.08
C ILE A 380 17.78 17.95 13.15
N THR A 381 17.03 17.93 12.05
CA THR A 381 16.95 19.02 11.08
C THR A 381 15.60 19.73 11.16
N ALA A 382 15.63 21.03 11.42
CA ALA A 382 14.46 21.89 11.37
C ALA A 382 14.06 22.17 9.91
N HIS A 383 12.92 21.63 9.47
CA HIS A 383 12.41 21.73 8.09
C HIS A 383 11.97 23.15 7.75
N ARG A 384 12.63 23.78 6.78
CA ARG A 384 12.44 25.20 6.38
C ARG A 384 12.66 26.17 7.54
N GLY A 385 13.63 25.87 8.40
CA GLY A 385 13.71 26.38 9.75
C GLY A 385 12.71 25.68 10.69
N SER A 386 12.44 26.24 11.87
CA SER A 386 11.42 25.68 12.77
C SER A 386 10.01 26.06 12.29
N SER A 387 9.57 25.46 11.16
CA SER A 387 8.36 25.86 10.43
C SER A 387 7.05 25.56 11.17
N GLY A 388 7.09 24.74 12.21
CA GLY A 388 5.95 24.55 13.12
C GLY A 388 5.73 25.70 14.10
N ASN A 389 6.78 26.51 14.37
CA ASN A 389 6.78 27.57 15.36
C ASN A 389 6.94 28.97 14.76
N ALA A 390 7.46 29.09 13.53
CA ALA A 390 7.67 30.34 12.82
C ALA A 390 7.38 30.17 11.32
N PRO A 391 7.14 31.26 10.55
CA PRO A 391 6.87 31.15 9.12
C PRO A 391 8.04 30.54 8.36
N GLU A 392 7.79 29.52 7.54
CA GLU A 392 8.79 28.76 6.80
C GLU A 392 9.73 29.64 5.96
N ASN A 393 11.00 29.23 5.85
CA ASN A 393 12.02 29.89 5.01
C ASN A 393 12.20 31.39 5.31
N THR A 394 12.08 31.80 6.60
CA THR A 394 12.34 33.17 7.07
C THR A 394 13.49 33.18 8.07
N LEU A 395 14.04 34.38 8.33
CA LEU A 395 15.04 34.56 9.37
C LEU A 395 14.48 34.24 10.77
N ALA A 396 13.20 34.51 10.99
CA ALA A 396 12.51 34.13 12.22
C ALA A 396 12.47 32.59 12.41
N ALA A 397 12.20 31.81 11.35
CA ALA A 397 12.20 30.36 11.43
C ALA A 397 13.61 29.79 11.67
N LEU A 398 14.64 30.41 11.11
CA LEU A 398 16.04 30.03 11.36
C LEU A 398 16.47 30.38 12.79
N SER A 399 16.11 31.57 13.29
CA SER A 399 16.36 31.94 14.69
C SER A 399 15.67 30.98 15.65
N GLN A 400 14.40 30.60 15.35
CA GLN A 400 13.67 29.64 16.14
C GLN A 400 14.31 28.24 16.10
N ALA A 401 14.86 27.81 14.96
CA ALA A 401 15.58 26.54 14.85
C ALA A 401 16.85 26.49 15.71
N ILE A 402 17.55 27.64 15.84
CA ILE A 402 18.69 27.78 16.74
C ILE A 402 18.24 27.70 18.20
N ASP A 403 17.17 28.40 18.58
CA ASP A 403 16.60 28.41 19.93
C ASP A 403 16.05 27.03 20.31
N ASP A 404 15.45 26.30 19.38
CA ASP A 404 14.98 24.92 19.53
C ASP A 404 16.15 23.90 19.61
N MET A 405 17.39 24.37 19.45
CA MET A 405 18.62 23.57 19.47
C MET A 405 18.60 22.42 18.46
N ALA A 406 18.14 22.67 17.24
CA ALA A 406 18.27 21.72 16.13
C ALA A 406 19.74 21.64 15.69
N ASP A 407 20.17 20.48 15.19
CA ASP A 407 21.54 20.27 14.71
C ASP A 407 21.73 20.92 13.33
N PHE A 408 20.66 20.90 12.51
CA PHE A 408 20.59 21.50 11.20
C PHE A 408 19.31 22.29 11.03
N ALA A 409 19.34 23.32 10.18
CA ALA A 409 18.16 23.89 9.56
C ALA A 409 18.18 23.55 8.09
N GLU A 410 17.07 23.02 7.57
CA GLU A 410 16.88 22.84 6.15
C GLU A 410 16.23 24.12 5.59
N ILE A 411 16.69 24.56 4.40
CA ILE A 411 16.19 25.72 3.69
C ILE A 411 16.10 25.45 2.20
N ASP A 412 15.06 26.00 1.56
CA ASP A 412 14.83 25.90 0.13
C ASP A 412 15.33 27.15 -0.59
N VAL A 413 16.19 27.02 -1.59
CA VAL A 413 16.72 28.16 -2.34
C VAL A 413 16.28 28.17 -3.79
N GLN A 414 15.93 29.36 -4.27
CA GLN A 414 15.57 29.67 -5.65
C GLN A 414 16.20 30.99 -6.08
N GLU A 415 16.29 31.22 -7.39
CA GLU A 415 16.82 32.43 -7.98
C GLU A 415 15.70 33.35 -8.50
N THR A 416 15.80 34.64 -8.19
CA THR A 416 14.95 35.70 -8.74
C THR A 416 15.30 35.99 -10.19
N LYS A 417 14.46 36.79 -10.86
CA LYS A 417 14.72 37.23 -12.26
C LYS A 417 16.07 37.94 -12.47
N ASP A 418 16.52 38.67 -11.48
CA ASP A 418 17.78 39.44 -11.48
C ASP A 418 18.93 38.67 -10.81
N GLY A 419 18.77 37.38 -10.57
CA GLY A 419 19.84 36.49 -10.16
C GLY A 419 20.17 36.51 -8.67
N VAL A 420 19.30 37.01 -7.81
CA VAL A 420 19.47 36.95 -6.35
C VAL A 420 18.97 35.64 -5.82
N VAL A 421 19.78 34.92 -5.03
CA VAL A 421 19.37 33.64 -4.38
C VAL A 421 18.62 33.97 -3.12
N ILE A 422 17.36 33.52 -3.05
CA ILE A 422 16.41 33.75 -1.95
C ILE A 422 15.91 32.43 -1.34
N LEU A 423 15.38 32.51 -0.12
CA LEU A 423 14.74 31.38 0.56
C LEU A 423 13.26 31.31 0.18
N MET A 424 12.87 30.29 -0.57
CA MET A 424 11.47 30.05 -0.94
C MET A 424 11.24 28.61 -1.41
N HIS A 425 10.24 27.93 -0.85
CA HIS A 425 9.91 26.56 -1.28
C HIS A 425 9.15 26.52 -2.61
N ASP A 426 8.03 27.26 -2.69
CA ASP A 426 7.17 27.24 -3.86
C ASP A 426 7.71 28.12 -4.99
N THR A 427 7.56 27.70 -6.23
CA THR A 427 7.85 28.57 -7.38
C THR A 427 6.89 29.74 -7.53
N SER A 428 5.72 29.67 -6.86
CA SER A 428 4.70 30.71 -6.81
C SER A 428 4.64 31.35 -5.43
N LEU A 429 4.60 32.66 -5.39
CA LEU A 429 4.50 33.45 -4.15
C LEU A 429 3.10 33.47 -3.52
N ARG A 430 2.16 32.67 -4.06
CA ARG A 430 0.74 32.75 -3.68
C ARG A 430 0.46 32.33 -2.24
N ARG A 431 1.11 31.26 -1.76
CA ARG A 431 0.79 30.66 -0.45
C ARG A 431 1.32 31.48 0.70
N THR A 432 2.56 31.93 0.60
CA THR A 432 3.26 32.64 1.69
C THR A 432 3.20 34.16 1.56
N ALA A 433 3.32 34.70 0.35
CA ALA A 433 3.32 36.15 0.10
C ALA A 433 2.02 36.68 -0.51
N ARG A 434 0.98 35.84 -0.68
CA ARG A 434 -0.34 36.20 -1.25
C ARG A 434 -0.27 36.85 -2.65
N SER A 435 0.86 36.76 -3.34
CA SER A 435 1.09 37.27 -4.68
C SER A 435 0.92 36.18 -5.75
N ARG A 436 0.36 36.52 -6.92
CA ARG A 436 0.25 35.60 -8.05
C ARG A 436 1.54 35.46 -8.85
N ALA A 437 2.54 36.25 -8.52
CA ALA A 437 3.85 36.21 -9.20
C ALA A 437 4.61 34.91 -8.92
N ARG A 438 5.56 34.60 -9.77
CA ARG A 438 6.51 33.48 -9.60
C ARG A 438 7.89 34.05 -9.29
N VAL A 439 8.66 33.32 -8.49
CA VAL A 439 10.01 33.73 -8.07
C VAL A 439 10.89 34.16 -9.25
N GLY A 440 11.06 33.32 -10.27
CA GLY A 440 11.90 33.62 -11.42
C GLY A 440 11.32 34.65 -12.42
N ASP A 441 10.19 35.27 -12.13
CA ASP A 441 9.59 36.32 -12.98
C ASP A 441 9.68 37.72 -12.33
N VAL A 442 10.12 37.82 -11.07
CA VAL A 442 10.25 39.07 -10.29
C VAL A 442 11.68 39.33 -9.88
N THR A 443 12.05 40.60 -9.74
CA THR A 443 13.36 41.02 -9.18
C THR A 443 13.32 41.01 -7.67
N TYR A 444 14.48 40.92 -7.02
CA TYR A 444 14.57 40.99 -5.57
C TYR A 444 14.00 42.30 -5.00
N ALA A 445 14.23 43.42 -5.68
CA ALA A 445 13.65 44.71 -5.29
C ALA A 445 12.11 44.67 -5.20
N GLN A 446 11.45 43.92 -6.10
CA GLN A 446 9.99 43.73 -6.04
C GLN A 446 9.54 42.80 -4.90
N LEU A 447 10.43 41.94 -4.39
CA LEU A 447 10.14 41.06 -3.26
C LEU A 447 10.25 41.80 -1.91
N LEU A 448 11.04 42.86 -1.81
CA LEU A 448 11.24 43.61 -0.57
C LEU A 448 9.93 44.21 0.01
N ASP A 449 8.94 44.48 -0.84
CA ASP A 449 7.63 44.98 -0.45
C ASP A 449 6.65 43.86 -0.08
N MET A 450 7.05 42.58 -0.22
CA MET A 450 6.21 41.44 0.07
C MET A 450 6.46 40.88 1.48
N GLU A 451 5.38 40.67 2.20
CA GLU A 451 5.38 40.15 3.56
C GLU A 451 5.03 38.65 3.54
N VAL A 452 5.76 37.85 4.31
CA VAL A 452 5.62 36.37 4.35
C VAL A 452 5.40 35.79 5.73
N GLY A 453 5.04 36.61 6.73
CA GLY A 453 4.84 36.16 8.12
C GLY A 453 3.38 36.14 8.56
N SER A 454 2.55 37.11 8.18
CA SER A 454 1.15 37.23 8.66
C SER A 454 0.24 36.08 8.25
N TRP A 455 0.58 35.31 7.24
CA TRP A 455 -0.18 34.10 6.87
C TRP A 455 -0.04 33.02 7.93
N PHE A 456 1.09 32.98 8.63
CA PHE A 456 1.37 32.04 9.71
C PHE A 456 0.76 32.54 11.04
N SER A 457 1.10 33.76 11.44
CA SER A 457 0.56 34.41 12.63
C SER A 457 0.75 35.92 12.55
N PRO A 458 -0.17 36.74 13.09
CA PRO A 458 0.01 38.19 13.21
C PRO A 458 1.27 38.61 13.96
N HIS A 459 1.82 37.75 14.82
CA HIS A 459 3.07 37.98 15.56
C HIS A 459 4.26 38.16 14.63
N PHE A 460 4.23 37.53 13.46
CA PHE A 460 5.29 37.60 12.44
C PHE A 460 4.97 38.59 11.31
N ALA A 461 4.04 39.52 11.54
CA ALA A 461 3.76 40.55 10.56
C ALA A 461 5.03 41.35 10.26
N GLY A 462 5.31 41.55 8.97
CA GLY A 462 6.49 42.26 8.52
C GLY A 462 7.70 41.37 8.22
N GLU A 463 7.64 40.04 8.45
CA GLU A 463 8.67 39.12 7.97
C GLU A 463 8.78 39.18 6.44
N ARG A 464 10.01 39.19 5.94
CA ARG A 464 10.33 39.31 4.51
C ARG A 464 10.94 38.01 3.99
N ILE A 465 10.99 37.88 2.68
CA ILE A 465 11.70 36.80 2.01
C ILE A 465 13.21 37.10 2.12
N PRO A 466 13.98 36.28 2.86
CA PRO A 466 15.42 36.50 3.02
C PRO A 466 16.21 36.01 1.81
N THR A 467 17.40 36.61 1.63
CA THR A 467 18.42 36.07 0.75
C THR A 467 19.16 34.91 1.42
N LEU A 468 19.81 34.05 0.61
CA LEU A 468 20.73 33.03 1.15
C LEU A 468 21.88 33.68 1.93
N GLU A 469 22.36 34.81 1.49
CA GLU A 469 23.43 35.58 2.18
C GLU A 469 23.02 35.97 3.61
N GLU A 470 21.79 36.44 3.81
CA GLU A 470 21.28 36.80 5.12
C GLU A 470 21.14 35.56 6.01
N ALA A 471 20.68 34.42 5.46
CA ALA A 471 20.59 33.17 6.16
C ALA A 471 21.96 32.62 6.58
N LEU A 472 22.97 32.66 5.70
CA LEU A 472 24.34 32.26 6.02
C LEU A 472 24.92 33.11 7.15
N LYS A 473 24.75 34.45 7.09
CA LYS A 473 25.19 35.36 8.16
C LYS A 473 24.56 35.04 9.52
N LEU A 474 23.29 34.73 9.53
CA LEU A 474 22.56 34.40 10.76
C LEU A 474 23.03 33.07 11.37
N CYS A 475 23.24 32.05 10.52
CA CYS A 475 23.49 30.67 10.93
C CYS A 475 24.98 30.37 11.21
N LYS A 476 25.92 31.19 10.70
CA LYS A 476 27.37 30.98 10.84
C LYS A 476 27.76 30.77 12.31
N GLY A 477 28.36 29.60 12.61
CA GLY A 477 28.83 29.23 13.94
C GLY A 477 27.72 28.90 14.95
N LYS A 478 26.43 28.81 14.52
CA LYS A 478 25.29 28.57 15.40
C LYS A 478 24.50 27.31 15.07
N ILE A 479 24.30 27.01 13.79
CA ILE A 479 23.54 25.86 13.31
C ILE A 479 24.02 25.46 11.91
N ASN A 480 24.05 24.16 11.61
CA ASN A 480 24.40 23.69 10.28
C ASN A 480 23.21 23.87 9.32
N LEU A 481 23.50 23.93 8.02
CA LEU A 481 22.48 24.13 6.97
C LEU A 481 22.43 22.93 6.02
N ASN A 482 21.20 22.48 5.74
CA ASN A 482 20.87 21.63 4.61
C ASN A 482 20.17 22.49 3.54
N ILE A 483 20.88 22.83 2.47
CA ILE A 483 20.40 23.76 1.44
C ILE A 483 19.80 22.95 0.29
N GLU A 484 18.46 22.97 0.15
CA GLU A 484 17.77 22.34 -0.97
C GLU A 484 17.79 23.26 -2.20
N LEU A 485 18.45 22.85 -3.28
CA LEU A 485 18.39 23.52 -4.56
C LEU A 485 17.09 23.19 -5.28
N LYS A 486 16.23 24.18 -5.49
CA LYS A 486 15.01 24.01 -6.28
C LYS A 486 15.31 24.00 -7.78
N VAL A 487 14.77 23.01 -8.49
CA VAL A 487 14.99 22.85 -9.92
C VAL A 487 14.33 24.00 -10.69
N GLY A 488 15.14 24.77 -11.40
CA GLY A 488 14.71 25.90 -12.21
C GLY A 488 14.12 25.51 -13.58
N LYS A 489 13.73 26.50 -14.36
CA LYS A 489 13.06 26.32 -15.66
C LYS A 489 13.99 25.76 -16.76
N SER A 490 15.31 25.91 -16.63
CA SER A 490 16.29 25.46 -17.62
C SER A 490 17.60 25.02 -16.98
N SER A 491 18.41 24.29 -17.73
CA SER A 491 19.75 23.87 -17.30
C SER A 491 20.69 25.06 -17.02
N ALA A 492 20.55 26.16 -17.74
CA ALA A 492 21.34 27.36 -17.51
C ALA A 492 21.00 28.03 -16.17
N VAL A 493 19.71 28.12 -15.82
CA VAL A 493 19.26 28.63 -14.50
C VAL A 493 19.76 27.73 -13.37
N ASN A 494 19.73 26.41 -13.56
CA ASN A 494 20.23 25.47 -12.56
C ASN A 494 21.74 25.63 -12.34
N GLU A 495 22.51 25.85 -13.41
CA GLU A 495 23.95 26.05 -13.32
C GLU A 495 24.30 27.36 -12.60
N ASP A 496 23.60 28.44 -12.92
CA ASP A 496 23.77 29.74 -12.28
C ASP A 496 23.46 29.69 -10.78
N LEU A 497 22.34 29.02 -10.42
CA LEU A 497 21.97 28.79 -9.01
C LEU A 497 23.05 28.00 -8.26
N ILE A 498 23.58 26.92 -8.84
CA ILE A 498 24.63 26.10 -8.23
C ILE A 498 25.86 26.95 -7.97
N GLN A 499 26.34 27.68 -9.01
CA GLN A 499 27.53 28.51 -8.90
C GLN A 499 27.39 29.57 -7.80
N LYS A 500 26.28 30.33 -7.77
CA LYS A 500 26.02 31.36 -6.77
C LYS A 500 25.91 30.81 -5.34
N VAL A 501 25.25 29.66 -5.16
CA VAL A 501 25.16 29.03 -3.85
C VAL A 501 26.53 28.61 -3.35
N LEU A 502 27.35 27.97 -4.19
CA LEU A 502 28.73 27.59 -3.83
C LEU A 502 29.63 28.79 -3.56
N GLU A 503 29.54 29.84 -4.36
CA GLU A 503 30.29 31.10 -4.16
C GLU A 503 29.91 31.79 -2.83
N LEU A 504 28.62 31.78 -2.45
CA LEU A 504 28.17 32.32 -1.16
C LEU A 504 28.68 31.47 0.01
N ILE A 505 28.60 30.13 -0.06
CA ILE A 505 29.12 29.24 0.97
C ILE A 505 30.62 29.47 1.20
N ASP A 506 31.39 29.56 0.11
CA ASP A 506 32.83 29.83 0.16
C ASP A 506 33.11 31.23 0.74
N THR A 507 32.43 32.29 0.25
CA THR A 507 32.58 33.67 0.72
C THR A 507 32.36 33.81 2.22
N TYR A 508 31.42 33.01 2.77
CA TYR A 508 31.15 33.02 4.21
C TYR A 508 31.91 31.96 4.99
N ASP A 509 32.83 31.20 4.36
CA ASP A 509 33.63 30.13 5.00
C ASP A 509 32.71 29.20 5.81
N MET A 510 31.68 28.64 5.13
CA MET A 510 30.67 27.75 5.75
C MET A 510 30.63 26.37 5.12
N GLU A 511 31.65 25.96 4.39
CA GLU A 511 31.69 24.65 3.70
C GLU A 511 31.45 23.49 4.67
N ASP A 512 32.10 23.52 5.83
CA ASP A 512 31.95 22.48 6.88
C ASP A 512 30.59 22.52 7.61
N GLN A 513 29.84 23.63 7.48
CA GLN A 513 28.51 23.79 8.09
C GLN A 513 27.35 23.56 7.11
N CYS A 514 27.65 23.38 5.81
CA CYS A 514 26.62 23.24 4.78
C CYS A 514 26.65 21.86 4.12
N MET A 515 25.46 21.34 3.84
CA MET A 515 25.24 20.26 2.91
C MET A 515 24.24 20.71 1.85
N ILE A 516 24.32 20.16 0.65
CA ILE A 516 23.43 20.50 -0.46
C ILE A 516 22.55 19.31 -0.81
N SER A 517 21.25 19.54 -0.91
CA SER A 517 20.29 18.54 -1.35
C SER A 517 19.48 18.99 -2.55
N CYS A 518 19.02 18.05 -3.37
CA CYS A 518 18.21 18.32 -4.56
C CYS A 518 17.38 17.10 -4.96
N THR A 519 16.27 17.34 -5.66
CA THR A 519 15.48 16.29 -6.33
C THR A 519 16.05 15.88 -7.69
N ASP A 520 16.99 16.65 -8.26
CA ASP A 520 17.64 16.40 -9.56
C ASP A 520 19.07 15.90 -9.36
N GLN A 521 19.34 14.67 -9.82
CA GLN A 521 20.68 14.07 -9.74
C GLN A 521 21.71 14.79 -10.61
N GLY A 522 21.30 15.37 -11.73
CA GLY A 522 22.19 16.08 -12.62
C GLY A 522 22.75 17.35 -11.95
N MET A 523 21.93 18.05 -11.17
CA MET A 523 22.38 19.19 -10.36
C MET A 523 23.38 18.75 -9.28
N LEU A 524 23.10 17.65 -8.56
CA LEU A 524 24.02 17.12 -7.55
C LEU A 524 25.37 16.66 -8.13
N ALA A 525 25.34 16.05 -9.32
CA ALA A 525 26.57 15.69 -10.02
C ALA A 525 27.44 16.94 -10.35
N ARG A 526 26.80 18.05 -10.72
CA ARG A 526 27.50 19.33 -11.00
C ARG A 526 28.03 20.00 -9.73
N VAL A 527 27.23 19.96 -8.63
CA VAL A 527 27.71 20.41 -7.31
C VAL A 527 28.99 19.67 -6.95
N ARG A 528 28.98 18.33 -7.06
CA ARG A 528 30.15 17.49 -6.76
C ARG A 528 31.35 17.76 -7.66
N GLN A 529 31.12 18.12 -8.96
CA GLN A 529 32.18 18.48 -9.89
C GLN A 529 32.83 19.84 -9.55
N GLN A 530 32.03 20.80 -9.06
CA GLN A 530 32.52 22.15 -8.71
C GLN A 530 33.11 22.19 -7.30
N ASN A 531 32.56 21.42 -6.36
CA ASN A 531 33.06 21.29 -5.00
C ASN A 531 32.93 19.85 -4.48
N ALA A 532 34.08 19.18 -4.31
CA ALA A 532 34.12 17.78 -3.88
C ALA A 532 33.92 17.61 -2.36
N ASN A 533 34.09 18.66 -1.55
CA ASN A 533 34.06 18.60 -0.09
C ASN A 533 32.64 18.71 0.46
N ILE A 534 31.75 19.47 -0.22
CA ILE A 534 30.37 19.62 0.25
C ILE A 534 29.60 18.31 0.12
N LYS A 535 28.97 17.88 1.20
CA LYS A 535 28.08 16.71 1.18
C LYS A 535 26.87 16.94 0.28
N THR A 536 26.57 15.95 -0.57
CA THR A 536 25.42 16.01 -1.49
C THR A 536 24.36 14.99 -1.14
N GLY A 537 23.09 15.41 -1.12
CA GLY A 537 21.94 14.63 -0.75
C GLY A 537 20.87 14.52 -1.83
N TYR A 538 20.44 13.31 -2.13
CA TYR A 538 19.37 13.07 -3.08
C TYR A 538 18.02 12.95 -2.39
N ILE A 539 17.10 13.89 -2.74
CA ILE A 539 15.76 13.95 -2.16
C ILE A 539 14.83 13.01 -2.92
N LEU A 540 14.24 12.06 -2.22
CA LEU A 540 13.37 11.03 -2.77
C LEU A 540 12.01 11.03 -2.08
N SER A 541 10.97 11.48 -2.76
CA SER A 541 9.58 11.30 -2.32
C SER A 541 9.13 9.85 -2.45
N PHE A 542 9.73 9.12 -3.39
CA PHE A 542 9.53 7.72 -3.69
C PHE A 542 10.71 7.20 -4.49
N ALA A 543 11.21 6.00 -4.16
CA ALA A 543 12.17 5.27 -4.97
C ALA A 543 11.95 3.76 -4.88
N TYR A 544 12.15 3.06 -6.00
CA TYR A 544 12.14 1.61 -6.08
C TYR A 544 13.24 1.13 -7.04
N GLY A 545 14.00 0.12 -6.65
CA GLY A 545 15.14 -0.39 -7.41
C GLY A 545 16.47 -0.01 -6.78
N MET A 546 17.54 -0.03 -7.57
CA MET A 546 18.91 0.21 -7.10
C MET A 546 19.29 1.70 -7.19
N PHE A 547 18.47 2.59 -6.63
CA PHE A 547 18.67 4.04 -6.64
C PHE A 547 19.91 4.50 -5.86
N TYR A 548 20.49 3.63 -5.05
CA TYR A 548 21.59 3.88 -4.14
C TYR A 548 23.00 3.65 -4.77
N GLN A 549 23.07 3.24 -6.03
CA GLN A 549 24.35 3.00 -6.72
C GLN A 549 24.84 4.27 -7.43
N VAL A 550 24.99 5.35 -6.67
CA VAL A 550 25.45 6.64 -7.18
C VAL A 550 26.58 7.16 -6.27
N ASP A 551 27.81 7.21 -6.80
CA ASP A 551 29.01 7.45 -5.98
C ASP A 551 29.08 8.87 -5.41
N TYR A 552 28.58 9.87 -6.15
CA TYR A 552 28.63 11.28 -5.73
C TYR A 552 27.51 11.68 -4.75
N ILE A 553 26.65 10.78 -4.29
CA ILE A 553 25.64 11.04 -3.27
C ILE A 553 26.12 10.54 -1.93
N ASP A 554 26.13 11.39 -0.91
CA ASP A 554 26.55 11.05 0.46
C ASP A 554 25.39 10.63 1.33
N PHE A 555 24.21 11.24 1.13
CA PHE A 555 23.01 10.92 1.87
C PHE A 555 21.73 10.88 1.01
N TYR A 556 20.77 10.09 1.45
CA TYR A 556 19.47 9.99 0.81
C TYR A 556 18.39 10.56 1.73
N SER A 557 17.79 11.68 1.32
CA SER A 557 16.70 12.34 2.02
C SER A 557 15.37 11.75 1.55
N MET A 558 14.79 10.85 2.37
CA MET A 558 13.66 10.02 2.00
C MET A 558 12.42 10.38 2.80
N LYS A 559 11.25 10.33 2.13
CA LYS A 559 9.99 10.47 2.85
C LYS A 559 9.87 9.34 3.89
N SER A 560 9.61 9.68 5.16
CA SER A 560 9.58 8.76 6.30
C SER A 560 8.74 7.51 6.07
N SER A 561 7.62 7.64 5.33
CA SER A 561 6.76 6.52 4.97
C SER A 561 7.41 5.47 4.06
N PHE A 562 8.53 5.76 3.39
CA PHE A 562 9.28 4.83 2.54
C PHE A 562 10.57 4.31 3.20
N VAL A 563 10.94 4.88 4.32
CA VAL A 563 12.09 4.39 5.09
C VAL A 563 11.72 3.08 5.76
N ASN A 564 12.53 2.05 5.52
CA ASN A 564 12.42 0.74 6.14
C ASN A 564 13.81 0.17 6.43
N GLU A 565 13.85 -0.86 7.25
CA GLU A 565 15.08 -1.50 7.73
C GLU A 565 16.02 -1.93 6.60
N SER A 566 15.47 -2.60 5.57
CA SER A 566 16.26 -3.07 4.43
C SER A 566 16.93 -1.92 3.69
N THR A 567 16.23 -0.80 3.54
CA THR A 567 16.77 0.40 2.88
C THR A 567 17.87 1.04 3.71
N VAL A 568 17.65 1.24 5.02
CA VAL A 568 18.66 1.84 5.92
C VAL A 568 19.91 0.97 5.95
N ARG A 569 19.76 -0.34 6.16
CA ARG A 569 20.88 -1.29 6.17
C ARG A 569 21.67 -1.28 4.85
N THR A 570 20.97 -1.25 3.71
CA THR A 570 21.63 -1.22 2.40
C THR A 570 22.42 0.07 2.21
N LEU A 571 21.85 1.23 2.55
CA LEU A 571 22.53 2.52 2.42
C LEU A 571 23.73 2.61 3.36
N HIS A 572 23.59 2.21 4.62
CA HIS A 572 24.69 2.15 5.57
C HIS A 572 25.81 1.20 5.13
N SER A 573 25.48 0.05 4.52
CA SER A 573 26.50 -0.86 3.98
C SER A 573 27.31 -0.26 2.83
N LEU A 574 26.79 0.78 2.18
CA LEU A 574 27.45 1.57 1.13
C LEU A 574 28.10 2.85 1.66
N GLY A 575 28.12 3.06 3.00
CA GLY A 575 28.62 4.26 3.62
C GLY A 575 27.78 5.52 3.37
N LYS A 576 26.48 5.36 3.06
CA LYS A 576 25.54 6.46 2.78
C LYS A 576 24.64 6.72 3.98
N GLU A 577 24.38 8.00 4.28
CA GLU A 577 23.45 8.39 5.34
C GLU A 577 21.98 8.36 4.87
N VAL A 578 21.06 8.17 5.82
CA VAL A 578 19.60 8.20 5.60
C VAL A 578 18.98 9.33 6.40
N HIS A 579 18.41 10.30 5.69
CA HIS A 579 17.64 11.41 6.27
C HIS A 579 16.15 11.17 6.04
N ALA A 580 15.32 11.27 7.08
CA ALA A 580 13.88 11.00 6.98
C ALA A 580 13.05 12.28 7.11
N TRP A 581 12.15 12.56 6.13
CA TRP A 581 11.28 13.74 6.11
C TRP A 581 9.83 13.42 5.76
N THR A 582 8.82 14.19 6.12
CA THR A 582 8.80 15.11 7.25
C THR A 582 8.17 14.38 8.43
N VAL A 583 8.88 14.32 9.54
CA VAL A 583 8.52 13.51 10.71
C VAL A 583 8.01 14.43 11.81
N ASN A 584 6.68 14.45 12.03
CA ASN A 584 6.02 15.42 12.90
C ASN A 584 5.25 14.79 14.07
N SER A 585 5.38 13.48 14.28
CA SER A 585 4.72 12.79 15.39
C SER A 585 5.70 12.00 16.24
N ARG A 586 5.40 11.84 17.53
CA ARG A 586 6.22 11.06 18.47
C ARG A 586 6.43 9.62 17.98
N SER A 587 5.36 8.94 17.54
CA SER A 587 5.43 7.55 17.07
C SER A 587 6.28 7.39 15.80
N GLU A 588 6.22 8.37 14.89
CA GLU A 588 7.03 8.34 13.68
C GLU A 588 8.51 8.64 14.00
N THR A 589 8.78 9.54 14.94
CA THR A 589 10.12 9.83 15.43
C THR A 589 10.74 8.59 16.08
N GLU A 590 10.00 7.93 16.97
CA GLU A 590 10.45 6.67 17.60
C GLU A 590 10.76 5.61 16.56
N ARG A 591 9.90 5.46 15.55
CA ARG A 591 10.12 4.55 14.44
C ARG A 591 11.38 4.88 13.64
N MET A 592 11.62 6.14 13.30
CA MET A 592 12.84 6.55 12.57
C MET A 592 14.10 6.31 13.39
N LYS A 593 14.08 6.66 14.69
CA LYS A 593 15.17 6.37 15.63
C LYS A 593 15.48 4.87 15.67
N GLN A 594 14.46 4.02 15.75
CA GLN A 594 14.63 2.56 15.80
C GLN A 594 15.18 1.98 14.49
N LEU A 595 14.79 2.55 13.35
CA LEU A 595 15.34 2.17 12.05
C LEU A 595 16.80 2.61 11.87
N GLY A 596 17.33 3.42 12.81
CA GLY A 596 18.70 3.91 12.77
C GLY A 596 18.93 4.93 11.67
N VAL A 597 17.95 5.82 11.38
CA VAL A 597 18.18 6.93 10.45
C VAL A 597 19.17 7.92 11.03
N ASP A 598 20.02 8.48 10.18
CA ASP A 598 21.09 9.39 10.60
C ASP A 598 20.57 10.80 10.89
N ASN A 599 19.47 11.20 10.24
CA ASN A 599 18.90 12.53 10.43
C ASN A 599 17.37 12.50 10.30
N ILE A 600 16.68 13.24 11.17
CA ILE A 600 15.22 13.42 11.18
C ILE A 600 14.90 14.86 10.84
N ILE A 601 14.25 15.08 9.69
CA ILE A 601 13.79 16.40 9.21
C ILE A 601 12.34 16.58 9.65
N THR A 602 12.08 17.66 10.43
CA THR A 602 10.80 17.89 11.11
C THR A 602 10.39 19.36 11.13
N ASP A 603 9.08 19.62 11.14
CA ASP A 603 8.52 20.96 11.39
C ASP A 603 8.57 21.32 12.89
N ASN A 604 8.76 20.34 13.79
CA ASN A 604 8.78 20.54 15.25
C ASN A 604 10.04 19.91 15.87
N PRO A 605 11.19 20.59 15.86
CA PRO A 605 12.45 20.08 16.41
C PRO A 605 12.37 19.74 17.89
N VAL A 606 11.61 20.50 18.69
CA VAL A 606 11.48 20.28 20.13
C VAL A 606 10.87 18.91 20.43
N LEU A 607 9.78 18.57 19.74
CA LEU A 607 9.12 17.27 19.89
C LEU A 607 10.08 16.11 19.52
N VAL A 608 10.79 16.24 18.39
CA VAL A 608 11.73 15.21 17.95
C VAL A 608 12.89 15.09 18.92
N ARG A 609 13.40 16.21 19.42
CA ARG A 609 14.47 16.24 20.42
C ARG A 609 14.07 15.54 21.72
N GLU A 610 12.87 15.77 22.22
CA GLU A 610 12.34 15.06 23.40
C GLU A 610 12.34 13.55 23.20
N VAL A 611 12.07 13.06 22.00
CA VAL A 611 12.04 11.63 21.69
C VAL A 611 13.44 11.07 21.45
N VAL A 612 14.30 11.81 20.76
CA VAL A 612 15.66 11.35 20.42
C VAL A 612 16.57 11.35 21.64
N TYR A 613 16.52 12.42 22.43
CA TYR A 613 17.43 12.63 23.57
C TYR A 613 16.75 12.55 24.93
N GLY A 614 15.40 12.50 24.98
CA GLY A 614 14.65 12.39 26.23
C GLY A 614 14.94 11.08 26.96
N GLU A 615 15.09 11.11 28.28
CA GLU A 615 15.15 9.92 29.11
C GLU A 615 13.84 9.13 28.97
N HIS A 616 13.94 7.81 28.92
CA HIS A 616 12.82 6.90 28.72
C HIS A 616 11.78 7.05 29.85
N VAL A 617 10.73 7.81 29.58
CA VAL A 617 9.56 7.86 30.47
C VAL A 617 8.89 6.49 30.41
N ARG A 618 8.81 5.80 31.56
CA ARG A 618 8.05 4.54 31.72
C ARG A 618 6.61 4.77 31.21
N MET A 619 6.34 4.34 29.98
CA MET A 619 4.98 4.32 29.44
C MET A 619 4.27 3.09 29.99
N GLY A 620 3.29 3.30 30.87
CA GLY A 620 2.39 2.22 31.26
C GLY A 620 1.63 1.68 30.04
N PHE A 621 1.37 0.38 30.04
CA PHE A 621 0.68 -0.37 28.98
C PHE A 621 -0.60 0.33 28.46
N PHE A 622 -1.36 0.99 29.33
CA PHE A 622 -2.58 1.71 28.96
C PHE A 622 -2.32 3.01 28.19
N LYS A 623 -1.19 3.67 28.40
CA LYS A 623 -0.78 4.87 27.64
C LYS A 623 -0.40 4.51 26.20
N LEU A 624 0.18 3.31 25.99
CA LEU A 624 0.53 2.78 24.69
C LEU A 624 -0.70 2.50 23.83
N LEU A 625 -1.79 2.01 24.44
CA LEU A 625 -3.04 1.72 23.73
C LEU A 625 -3.87 2.95 23.43
N GLY A 626 -3.48 4.15 23.88
CA GLY A 626 -4.26 5.38 23.68
C GLY A 626 -5.65 5.37 24.36
N ILE A 627 -5.89 4.44 25.30
CA ILE A 627 -7.20 4.20 25.93
C ILE A 627 -7.45 5.21 27.06
N ILE A 628 -6.38 5.78 27.63
CA ILE A 628 -6.51 6.84 28.64
C ILE A 628 -5.95 8.11 28.01
N GLY A 629 -6.87 8.93 27.51
CA GLY A 629 -6.57 10.30 27.11
C GLY A 629 -6.06 11.12 28.29
N HIS A 630 -5.46 12.22 27.98
CA HIS A 630 -4.86 13.23 28.83
C HIS A 630 -5.33 13.32 30.26
#